data_a68d33389422a88c7152673572fcf642
#
_entry.id   a68d33389422a88c7152673572fcf642
#
_cell.length_a   1.000
_cell.length_b   1.000
_cell.length_c   1.000
_cell.angle_alpha   90.00
_cell.angle_beta   90.00
_cell.angle_gamma   90.00
#
_symmetry.space_group_name_H-M   'P 1'
#
loop_
_entity.id
_entity.type
_entity.pdbx_description
1 polymer ?
#
loop_
_entity_poly.entity_id
_entity_poly.type
_entity_poly.pdbx_seq_one_letter_code
_entity_poly.pdbx_strand_id
1 'polypeptide(L)'
;MGVQSAGVVYSSQAQAWPAQLSNAVGGSFAAPLLRTPGCFPPLIAPLARARFLSGNPSAVSDSVAGSVVAGDSTCSGTLGPFTPPLNNVAIAGATAGAALNLTPKLVAAAVAKYDSSTRALYPVVLASTQSQVTAMLVQGPSFVSVELGFAELLPAAISGRLAPATSYTQTGFTYVPAPIFAPVFSAIADSVKRSRAGAVLLSVPHVTRLASMRPAAELWAARDELAAFGVTVSPDCNGSANLIVAGAVVPLRAALALASITPRMPRKSQLLSCADIPGASDYVLTPSDVALLDGITEQMNAQIRQVAEKNGWAFADLDAVYAGFVAGRAPYRASEQLNCVYPYGRFMSLDGVHPNVLGHQAIANAVALAVNAKYGSSIPVIPPSGTPASICS
;
A
#
# COMPACT_ATOMS: atom_id res chain seq x y z
N MET A 1 -8.12 -3.76 3.43
CA MET A 1 -8.26 -2.74 4.50
C MET A 1 -8.57 -1.33 3.98
N GLY A 2 -8.37 -1.01 2.72
CA GLY A 2 -8.57 0.34 2.18
C GLY A 2 -7.51 1.33 2.69
N VAL A 3 -6.23 0.95 2.55
CA VAL A 3 -5.11 1.86 2.82
C VAL A 3 -5.14 2.98 1.78
N GLN A 4 -5.13 4.22 2.24
CA GLN A 4 -4.98 5.42 1.39
C GLN A 4 -4.10 6.43 2.11
N SER A 5 -3.24 7.09 1.37
CA SER A 5 -2.33 8.12 1.95
C SER A 5 -1.55 7.60 3.16
N ALA A 6 -1.02 6.38 3.06
CA ALA A 6 -0.29 5.67 4.11
C ALA A 6 -1.08 5.45 5.43
N GLY A 7 -2.41 5.55 5.42
CA GLY A 7 -3.24 5.37 6.61
C GLY A 7 -4.50 4.56 6.35
N VAL A 8 -5.17 4.18 7.44
CA VAL A 8 -6.45 3.44 7.42
C VAL A 8 -7.45 4.12 8.31
N VAL A 9 -8.55 4.58 7.74
CA VAL A 9 -9.65 5.27 8.43
C VAL A 9 -10.98 4.87 7.79
N TYR A 10 -12.10 5.05 8.49
CA TYR A 10 -13.41 4.59 8.02
C TYR A 10 -13.74 5.03 6.58
N SER A 11 -13.41 6.28 6.21
CA SER A 11 -13.70 6.80 4.88
C SER A 11 -12.93 6.05 3.79
N SER A 12 -11.66 5.72 4.00
CA SER A 12 -10.88 4.91 3.06
C SER A 12 -11.32 3.43 3.06
N GLN A 13 -11.68 2.90 4.23
CA GLN A 13 -12.17 1.51 4.34
C GLN A 13 -13.51 1.31 3.63
N ALA A 14 -14.44 2.27 3.78
CA ALA A 14 -15.74 2.23 3.10
C ALA A 14 -15.63 2.38 1.57
N GLN A 15 -14.53 2.95 1.09
CA GLN A 15 -14.23 3.14 -0.33
C GLN A 15 -13.24 2.11 -0.89
N ALA A 16 -12.82 1.13 -0.09
CA ALA A 16 -11.97 0.05 -0.56
C ALA A 16 -12.69 -0.78 -1.63
N TRP A 17 -11.94 -1.33 -2.58
CA TRP A 17 -12.51 -2.04 -3.73
C TRP A 17 -13.48 -3.17 -3.36
N PRO A 18 -13.29 -3.97 -2.27
CA PRO A 18 -14.26 -4.99 -1.90
C PRO A 18 -15.59 -4.40 -1.41
N ALA A 19 -15.55 -3.26 -0.70
CA ALA A 19 -16.76 -2.56 -0.28
C ALA A 19 -17.51 -1.97 -1.48
N GLN A 20 -16.81 -1.36 -2.42
CA GLN A 20 -17.40 -0.84 -3.65
C GLN A 20 -18.05 -1.96 -4.48
N LEU A 21 -17.36 -3.10 -4.60
CA LEU A 21 -17.88 -4.27 -5.32
C LEU A 21 -19.15 -4.83 -4.67
N SER A 22 -19.16 -4.96 -3.33
CA SER A 22 -20.33 -5.40 -2.58
C SER A 22 -21.51 -4.45 -2.77
N ASN A 23 -21.27 -3.15 -2.68
CA ASN A 23 -22.31 -2.13 -2.90
C ASN A 23 -22.88 -2.19 -4.32
N ALA A 24 -22.05 -2.45 -5.32
CA ALA A 24 -22.49 -2.57 -6.71
C ALA A 24 -23.49 -3.69 -6.96
N VAL A 25 -23.44 -4.76 -6.16
CA VAL A 25 -24.40 -5.86 -6.21
C VAL A 25 -25.52 -5.75 -5.16
N GLY A 26 -25.64 -4.61 -4.49
CA GLY A 26 -26.64 -4.39 -3.43
C GLY A 26 -26.39 -5.21 -2.15
N GLY A 27 -25.14 -5.67 -1.97
CA GLY A 27 -24.74 -6.44 -0.79
C GLY A 27 -24.34 -5.53 0.39
N SER A 28 -24.27 -6.13 1.57
CA SER A 28 -23.67 -5.51 2.77
C SER A 28 -22.23 -5.98 2.92
N PHE A 29 -21.34 -5.07 3.34
CA PHE A 29 -19.92 -5.36 3.54
C PHE A 29 -19.50 -4.95 4.95
N ALA A 30 -19.48 -5.89 5.87
CA ALA A 30 -19.06 -5.67 7.24
C ALA A 30 -17.52 -5.54 7.33
N ALA A 31 -17.06 -4.37 7.73
CA ALA A 31 -15.65 -4.08 7.94
C ALA A 31 -15.45 -3.40 9.31
N PRO A 32 -14.29 -3.57 9.96
CA PRO A 32 -13.99 -2.90 11.22
C PRO A 32 -13.60 -1.44 10.95
N LEU A 33 -14.62 -0.59 10.74
CA LEU A 33 -14.42 0.81 10.38
C LEU A 33 -13.81 1.59 11.55
N LEU A 34 -12.67 2.22 11.32
CA LEU A 34 -11.89 2.95 12.30
C LEU A 34 -12.31 4.42 12.34
N ARG A 35 -12.49 4.96 13.54
CA ARG A 35 -12.73 6.41 13.72
C ARG A 35 -11.55 7.23 13.23
N THR A 36 -11.79 8.48 12.86
CA THR A 36 -10.71 9.44 12.62
C THR A 36 -9.87 9.61 13.90
N PRO A 37 -8.52 9.70 13.79
CA PRO A 37 -7.73 9.73 12.58
C PRO A 37 -7.32 8.34 12.02
N GLY A 38 -7.80 7.25 12.53
CA GLY A 38 -7.54 5.91 12.01
C GLY A 38 -6.41 5.14 12.68
N CYS A 39 -5.98 4.05 12.06
CA CYS A 39 -4.71 3.40 12.31
C CYS A 39 -3.71 3.88 11.27
N PHE A 40 -2.49 4.26 11.70
CA PHE A 40 -1.58 4.99 10.83
C PHE A 40 -2.30 6.21 10.24
N PRO A 41 -2.25 7.38 10.91
CA PRO A 41 -2.98 8.56 10.45
C PRO A 41 -2.66 8.87 8.99
N PRO A 42 -3.65 9.02 8.12
CA PRO A 42 -3.40 9.27 6.71
C PRO A 42 -2.78 10.65 6.50
N LEU A 43 -1.95 10.75 5.47
CA LEU A 43 -1.48 12.01 4.98
C LEU A 43 -2.65 12.87 4.49
N ILE A 44 -2.53 14.16 4.67
CA ILE A 44 -3.46 15.16 4.15
C ILE A 44 -2.73 16.12 3.23
N ALA A 45 -3.43 16.69 2.27
CA ALA A 45 -2.90 17.74 1.43
C ALA A 45 -2.82 19.09 2.20
N PRO A 46 -1.75 19.87 2.02
CA PRO A 46 -0.51 19.52 1.35
C PRO A 46 0.25 18.45 2.16
N LEU A 47 1.12 17.69 1.51
CA LEU A 47 1.89 16.58 2.11
C LEU A 47 2.63 16.91 3.42
N ALA A 48 2.75 18.19 3.72
CA ALA A 48 3.36 18.74 4.93
C ALA A 48 2.60 18.45 6.23
N ARG A 49 1.36 18.03 6.17
CA ARG A 49 0.51 17.86 7.35
C ARG A 49 0.08 16.41 7.48
N ALA A 50 0.73 15.67 8.35
CA ALA A 50 0.17 14.45 8.86
C ALA A 50 -0.70 14.77 10.08
N ARG A 51 -1.77 14.04 10.26
CA ARG A 51 -2.57 14.07 11.48
C ARG A 51 -2.11 12.97 12.41
N PHE A 52 -2.08 13.29 13.68
CA PHE A 52 -1.80 12.37 14.77
C PHE A 52 -3.08 11.97 15.46
N LEU A 53 -3.06 10.84 16.14
CA LEU A 53 -4.19 10.38 16.97
C LEU A 53 -4.54 11.39 18.04
N SER A 54 -3.56 12.12 18.58
CA SER A 54 -3.74 13.22 19.53
C SER A 54 -4.47 14.42 18.93
N GLY A 55 -4.62 14.51 17.61
CA GLY A 55 -5.20 15.67 16.96
C GLY A 55 -4.34 16.93 17.04
N ASN A 56 -3.10 16.83 17.52
CA ASN A 56 -2.20 17.97 17.67
C ASN A 56 -1.57 18.38 16.33
N PRO A 57 -1.96 19.53 15.74
CA PRO A 57 -1.42 19.97 14.47
C PRO A 57 0.07 20.41 14.57
N SER A 58 0.59 20.58 15.78
CA SER A 58 1.98 21.00 15.99
C SER A 58 2.97 19.83 15.93
N ALA A 59 2.50 18.59 15.98
CA ALA A 59 3.33 17.40 15.89
C ALA A 59 3.74 17.04 14.43
N VAL A 60 3.73 18.02 13.55
CA VAL A 60 3.97 17.87 12.11
C VAL A 60 5.40 17.42 11.80
N SER A 61 6.37 17.81 12.62
CA SER A 61 7.79 17.54 12.36
C SER A 61 8.11 16.03 12.33
N ASP A 62 7.48 15.26 13.17
CA ASP A 62 7.82 13.86 13.35
C ASP A 62 7.22 12.96 12.27
N SER A 63 6.08 13.34 11.73
CA SER A 63 5.47 12.63 10.61
C SER A 63 6.22 12.86 9.29
N VAL A 64 6.81 14.02 9.16
CA VAL A 64 7.64 14.37 8.00
C VAL A 64 8.92 13.52 7.95
N ALA A 65 9.46 13.18 9.10
CA ALA A 65 10.62 12.29 9.22
C ALA A 65 10.29 10.80 9.10
N GLY A 66 9.01 10.44 8.85
CA GLY A 66 8.57 9.04 8.86
C GLY A 66 8.48 8.44 10.26
N SER A 67 8.72 9.23 11.30
CA SER A 67 8.57 8.82 12.69
C SER A 67 7.15 9.12 13.14
N VAL A 68 6.43 8.10 13.58
CA VAL A 68 5.19 8.28 14.33
C VAL A 68 5.55 8.67 15.75
N VAL A 69 4.99 9.76 16.25
CA VAL A 69 5.24 10.17 17.65
C VAL A 69 4.82 9.05 18.59
N ALA A 70 5.66 8.75 19.56
CA ALA A 70 5.32 7.79 20.60
C ALA A 70 4.00 8.23 21.29
N GLY A 71 2.93 7.48 21.14
CA GLY A 71 1.59 7.82 21.57
C GLY A 71 0.57 7.97 20.44
N ASP A 72 1.01 8.30 19.21
CA ASP A 72 0.15 8.33 18.02
C ASP A 72 0.21 7.03 17.21
N SER A 73 0.91 6.04 17.70
CA SER A 73 1.10 4.72 17.08
C SER A 73 0.01 3.70 17.43
N THR A 74 -1.05 4.12 18.11
CA THR A 74 -2.20 3.29 18.45
C THR A 74 -3.37 3.54 17.50
N CYS A 75 -4.12 2.49 17.18
CA CYS A 75 -5.35 2.63 16.41
C CYS A 75 -6.41 3.42 17.19
N SER A 76 -7.12 4.30 16.51
CA SER A 76 -8.38 4.84 17.03
C SER A 76 -9.40 3.70 17.18
N GLY A 77 -10.34 3.85 18.10
CA GLY A 77 -11.44 2.90 18.26
C GLY A 77 -12.31 2.80 17.00
N THR A 78 -13.12 1.76 16.91
CA THR A 78 -14.10 1.59 15.85
C THR A 78 -15.24 2.61 15.92
N LEU A 79 -15.87 2.91 14.78
CA LEU A 79 -17.01 3.86 14.70
C LEU A 79 -18.21 3.41 15.52
N GLY A 80 -18.36 2.11 15.74
CA GLY A 80 -19.42 1.49 16.53
C GLY A 80 -19.06 0.08 16.89
N PRO A 81 -19.86 -0.59 17.74
CA PRO A 81 -19.72 -1.99 17.93
C PRO A 81 -19.94 -2.67 16.58
N PHE A 82 -18.98 -3.45 16.13
CA PHE A 82 -19.20 -4.33 15.00
C PHE A 82 -19.52 -5.73 15.52
N THR A 83 -20.48 -6.36 14.88
CA THR A 83 -20.84 -7.74 15.23
C THR A 83 -20.16 -8.65 14.22
N PRO A 84 -19.30 -9.59 14.64
CA PRO A 84 -18.82 -10.65 13.75
C PRO A 84 -20.02 -11.44 13.15
N PRO A 85 -19.90 -11.95 11.94
CA PRO A 85 -18.69 -12.07 11.14
C PRO A 85 -18.37 -10.80 10.33
N LEU A 86 -17.06 -10.51 10.18
CA LEU A 86 -16.57 -9.44 9.32
C LEU A 86 -16.31 -9.97 7.90
N ASN A 87 -16.83 -9.28 6.90
CA ASN A 87 -16.53 -9.63 5.50
C ASN A 87 -15.07 -9.29 5.12
N ASN A 88 -14.47 -8.30 5.80
CA ASN A 88 -13.09 -7.89 5.58
C ASN A 88 -12.20 -8.25 6.79
N VAL A 89 -11.43 -9.31 6.64
CA VAL A 89 -10.42 -9.76 7.61
C VAL A 89 -9.00 -9.39 7.21
N ALA A 90 -8.83 -8.58 6.15
CA ALA A 90 -7.52 -8.13 5.71
C ALA A 90 -6.87 -7.20 6.74
N ILE A 91 -5.56 -7.26 6.88
CA ILE A 91 -4.76 -6.38 7.72
C ILE A 91 -3.72 -5.66 6.84
N ALA A 92 -3.64 -4.34 7.00
CA ALA A 92 -2.69 -3.53 6.25
C ALA A 92 -1.25 -3.99 6.48
N GLY A 93 -0.49 -4.17 5.39
CA GLY A 93 0.90 -4.62 5.45
C GLY A 93 1.09 -6.10 5.80
N ALA A 94 0.02 -6.90 5.90
CA ALA A 94 0.16 -8.32 6.17
C ALA A 94 0.73 -9.07 4.96
N THR A 95 1.82 -9.80 5.18
CA THR A 95 2.37 -10.78 4.23
C THR A 95 1.50 -12.04 4.18
N ALA A 96 1.69 -12.90 3.17
CA ALA A 96 1.02 -14.20 3.10
C ALA A 96 1.30 -15.06 4.36
N GLY A 97 2.56 -15.02 4.85
CA GLY A 97 2.92 -15.70 6.09
C GLY A 97 2.18 -15.17 7.31
N ALA A 98 1.99 -13.86 7.39
CA ALA A 98 1.21 -13.22 8.44
C ALA A 98 -0.29 -13.56 8.31
N ALA A 99 -0.84 -13.51 7.09
CA ALA A 99 -2.24 -13.86 6.86
C ALA A 99 -2.57 -15.30 7.25
N LEU A 100 -1.64 -16.22 7.03
CA LEU A 100 -1.82 -17.64 7.38
C LEU A 100 -1.69 -17.90 8.88
N ASN A 101 -0.69 -17.29 9.55
CA ASN A 101 -0.23 -17.76 10.86
C ASN A 101 -0.33 -16.73 11.99
N LEU A 102 -0.36 -15.42 11.67
CA LEU A 102 -0.24 -14.40 12.71
C LEU A 102 -1.60 -14.11 13.36
N THR A 103 -1.61 -14.13 14.69
CA THR A 103 -2.80 -13.89 15.50
C THR A 103 -2.58 -12.68 16.44
N PRO A 104 -3.64 -12.00 16.92
CA PRO A 104 -3.48 -10.93 17.93
C PRO A 104 -2.66 -11.36 19.14
N LYS A 105 -2.84 -12.59 19.62
CA LYS A 105 -2.09 -13.14 20.75
C LYS A 105 -0.58 -13.23 20.45
N LEU A 106 -0.19 -13.69 19.26
CA LEU A 106 1.21 -13.77 18.84
C LEU A 106 1.82 -12.38 18.64
N VAL A 107 1.09 -11.46 18.06
CA VAL A 107 1.52 -10.07 17.86
C VAL A 107 1.75 -9.38 19.20
N ALA A 108 0.84 -9.54 20.15
CA ALA A 108 0.96 -8.98 21.49
C ALA A 108 2.18 -9.54 22.27
N ALA A 109 2.49 -10.83 22.09
CA ALA A 109 3.63 -11.48 22.74
C ALA A 109 5.00 -11.06 22.14
N ALA A 110 5.04 -10.61 20.90
CA ALA A 110 6.27 -10.30 20.17
C ALA A 110 6.53 -8.78 20.06
N VAL A 111 6.56 -8.09 21.19
CA VAL A 111 6.69 -6.62 21.30
C VAL A 111 7.90 -6.06 20.55
N ALA A 112 9.03 -6.77 20.56
CA ALA A 112 10.25 -6.32 19.88
C ALA A 112 10.19 -6.51 18.34
N LYS A 113 9.25 -7.31 17.84
CA LYS A 113 9.13 -7.66 16.42
C LYS A 113 8.13 -6.78 15.67
N TYR A 114 7.06 -6.38 16.32
CA TYR A 114 5.96 -5.63 15.72
C TYR A 114 5.82 -4.26 16.34
N ASP A 115 5.68 -3.25 15.50
CA ASP A 115 5.39 -1.90 15.96
C ASP A 115 4.04 -1.81 16.69
N SER A 116 3.85 -0.72 17.42
CA SER A 116 2.65 -0.52 18.24
C SER A 116 1.36 -0.43 17.42
N SER A 117 1.44 0.12 16.21
CA SER A 117 0.27 0.25 15.33
C SER A 117 -0.16 -1.11 14.79
N THR A 118 0.78 -1.96 14.39
CA THR A 118 0.51 -3.36 14.00
C THR A 118 -0.13 -4.10 15.17
N ARG A 119 0.44 -4.00 16.38
CA ARG A 119 -0.11 -4.64 17.58
C ARG A 119 -1.52 -4.16 17.92
N ALA A 120 -1.82 -2.88 17.68
CA ALA A 120 -3.13 -2.32 17.94
C ALA A 120 -4.17 -2.69 16.86
N LEU A 121 -3.74 -2.85 15.60
CA LEU A 121 -4.64 -3.15 14.48
C LEU A 121 -5.15 -4.61 14.49
N TYR A 122 -4.30 -5.56 14.85
CA TYR A 122 -4.66 -7.00 14.84
C TYR A 122 -5.91 -7.31 15.69
N PRO A 123 -6.00 -6.90 16.98
CA PRO A 123 -7.19 -7.18 17.81
C PRO A 123 -8.45 -6.42 17.38
N VAL A 124 -8.33 -5.38 16.56
CA VAL A 124 -9.49 -4.69 15.97
C VAL A 124 -10.14 -5.54 14.89
N VAL A 125 -9.37 -6.33 14.17
CA VAL A 125 -9.83 -7.10 13.00
C VAL A 125 -10.12 -8.55 13.35
N LEU A 126 -9.30 -9.16 14.21
CA LEU A 126 -9.28 -10.60 14.47
C LEU A 126 -9.52 -10.93 15.93
N ALA A 127 -10.20 -12.04 16.19
CA ALA A 127 -10.25 -12.62 17.53
C ALA A 127 -8.86 -13.10 17.98
N SER A 128 -8.61 -13.12 19.28
CA SER A 128 -7.30 -13.32 19.90
C SER A 128 -6.43 -14.45 19.33
N THR A 129 -7.07 -15.58 18.94
CA THR A 129 -6.39 -16.78 18.44
C THR A 129 -6.60 -17.03 16.95
N GLN A 130 -7.25 -16.11 16.23
CA GLN A 130 -7.52 -16.25 14.81
C GLN A 130 -6.45 -15.54 13.98
N SER A 131 -5.98 -16.18 12.92
CA SER A 131 -5.32 -15.57 11.79
C SER A 131 -6.36 -15.07 10.77
N GLN A 132 -5.96 -14.29 9.76
CA GLN A 132 -6.88 -13.86 8.71
C GLN A 132 -7.53 -15.07 8.01
N VAL A 133 -6.76 -16.13 7.74
CA VAL A 133 -7.25 -17.35 7.11
C VAL A 133 -8.25 -18.08 8.02
N THR A 134 -7.95 -18.25 9.30
CA THR A 134 -8.88 -18.91 10.22
C THR A 134 -10.12 -18.07 10.48
N ALA A 135 -10.02 -16.76 10.54
CA ALA A 135 -11.17 -15.85 10.65
C ALA A 135 -12.08 -15.93 9.41
N MET A 136 -11.51 -16.04 8.22
CA MET A 136 -12.25 -16.27 6.98
C MET A 136 -12.99 -17.62 7.02
N LEU A 137 -12.31 -18.70 7.42
CA LEU A 137 -12.91 -20.05 7.45
C LEU A 137 -14.07 -20.16 8.41
N VAL A 138 -14.01 -19.54 9.58
CA VAL A 138 -15.09 -19.56 10.60
C VAL A 138 -16.38 -18.95 10.07
N GLN A 139 -16.30 -18.06 9.10
CA GLN A 139 -17.48 -17.40 8.50
C GLN A 139 -18.22 -18.30 7.51
N GLY A 140 -17.64 -19.41 7.05
CA GLY A 140 -18.24 -20.27 6.04
C GLY A 140 -18.54 -19.52 4.73
N PRO A 141 -17.58 -18.80 4.13
CA PRO A 141 -17.84 -17.91 3.01
C PRO A 141 -18.28 -18.71 1.77
N SER A 142 -19.20 -18.14 0.97
CA SER A 142 -19.54 -18.64 -0.35
C SER A 142 -18.59 -18.14 -1.45
N PHE A 143 -17.92 -17.00 -1.20
CA PHE A 143 -16.97 -16.39 -2.10
C PHE A 143 -15.83 -15.71 -1.33
N VAL A 144 -14.59 -15.83 -1.82
CA VAL A 144 -13.39 -15.26 -1.18
C VAL A 144 -12.57 -14.48 -2.21
N SER A 145 -12.14 -13.29 -1.83
CA SER A 145 -11.10 -12.57 -2.58
C SER A 145 -9.76 -12.62 -1.83
N VAL A 146 -8.68 -12.90 -2.55
CA VAL A 146 -7.31 -12.98 -2.00
C VAL A 146 -6.41 -12.01 -2.74
N GLU A 147 -5.94 -11.00 -2.01
CA GLU A 147 -4.97 -10.00 -2.46
C GLU A 147 -3.77 -10.06 -1.50
N LEU A 148 -2.75 -10.82 -1.87
CA LEU A 148 -1.52 -11.05 -1.09
C LEU A 148 -0.31 -11.09 -2.01
N GLY A 149 0.86 -10.73 -1.49
CA GLY A 149 2.13 -10.70 -2.23
C GLY A 149 2.72 -9.29 -2.33
N PHE A 150 1.91 -8.25 -2.27
CA PHE A 150 2.43 -6.88 -2.35
C PHE A 150 3.25 -6.50 -1.10
N ALA A 151 2.81 -6.88 0.09
CA ALA A 151 3.52 -6.66 1.34
C ALA A 151 4.85 -7.42 1.44
N GLU A 152 5.05 -8.43 0.63
CA GLU A 152 6.30 -9.18 0.48
C GLU A 152 7.41 -8.38 -0.19
N LEU A 153 7.08 -7.40 -0.99
CA LEU A 153 8.04 -6.65 -1.82
C LEU A 153 8.08 -5.17 -1.48
N LEU A 154 6.97 -4.63 -0.98
CA LEU A 154 6.81 -3.20 -0.75
C LEU A 154 7.90 -2.59 0.16
N PRO A 155 8.35 -3.23 1.27
CA PRO A 155 9.40 -2.65 2.11
C PRO A 155 10.73 -2.47 1.36
N ALA A 156 11.12 -3.39 0.47
CA ALA A 156 12.29 -3.20 -0.39
C ALA A 156 12.04 -2.06 -1.40
N ALA A 157 10.89 -2.10 -2.07
CA ALA A 157 10.55 -1.12 -3.08
C ALA A 157 10.57 0.32 -2.55
N ILE A 158 10.03 0.56 -1.35
CA ILE A 158 9.95 1.92 -0.78
C ILE A 158 11.19 2.35 0.00
N SER A 159 12.08 1.44 0.40
CA SER A 159 13.29 1.79 1.15
C SER A 159 14.57 1.78 0.32
N GLY A 160 14.59 1.15 -0.85
CA GLY A 160 15.79 0.88 -1.62
C GLY A 160 16.64 -0.26 -1.06
N ARG A 161 16.41 -0.68 0.20
CA ARG A 161 17.21 -1.73 0.83
C ARG A 161 16.74 -3.12 0.44
N LEU A 162 17.60 -3.92 -0.16
CA LEU A 162 17.32 -5.30 -0.55
C LEU A 162 17.89 -6.29 0.46
N ALA A 163 17.04 -6.81 1.33
CA ALA A 163 17.38 -7.84 2.32
C ALA A 163 16.39 -9.01 2.17
N PRO A 164 16.82 -10.15 1.59
CA PRO A 164 15.93 -11.28 1.35
C PRO A 164 15.52 -11.97 2.66
N ALA A 165 14.28 -12.43 2.72
CA ALA A 165 13.84 -13.36 3.73
C ALA A 165 14.38 -14.78 3.43
N THR A 166 14.75 -15.50 4.46
CA THR A 166 14.96 -16.96 4.40
C THR A 166 13.75 -17.73 4.94
N SER A 167 12.89 -17.04 5.68
CA SER A 167 11.60 -17.54 6.16
C SER A 167 10.72 -16.37 6.62
N TYR A 168 9.42 -16.60 6.78
CA TYR A 168 8.50 -15.59 7.33
C TYR A 168 8.70 -15.32 8.84
N THR A 169 9.46 -16.15 9.52
CA THR A 169 9.79 -15.96 10.95
C THR A 169 11.00 -15.06 11.18
N GLN A 170 11.81 -14.84 10.14
CA GLN A 170 12.97 -13.94 10.18
C GLN A 170 12.53 -12.51 10.44
N THR A 171 13.41 -11.70 11.00
CA THR A 171 13.26 -10.25 11.17
C THR A 171 14.25 -9.50 10.28
N GLY A 172 13.93 -8.25 9.94
CA GLY A 172 14.85 -7.37 9.22
C GLY A 172 14.96 -7.62 7.71
N PHE A 173 14.20 -8.55 7.14
CA PHE A 173 14.08 -8.66 5.69
C PHE A 173 13.24 -7.51 5.13
N THR A 174 13.44 -7.21 3.85
CA THR A 174 12.66 -6.21 3.12
C THR A 174 11.90 -6.81 1.94
N TYR A 175 12.28 -8.01 1.50
CA TYR A 175 11.50 -8.74 0.50
C TYR A 175 11.49 -10.24 0.76
N VAL A 176 10.47 -10.93 0.24
CA VAL A 176 10.28 -12.38 0.33
C VAL A 176 10.48 -12.98 -1.06
N PRO A 177 11.48 -13.84 -1.26
CA PRO A 177 11.66 -14.57 -2.53
C PRO A 177 10.46 -15.46 -2.87
N ALA A 178 10.17 -15.62 -4.16
CA ALA A 178 9.04 -16.42 -4.64
C ALA A 178 9.05 -17.89 -4.14
N PRO A 179 10.19 -18.59 -4.00
CA PRO A 179 10.21 -19.95 -3.43
C PRO A 179 9.74 -20.03 -1.96
N ILE A 180 9.83 -18.94 -1.21
CA ILE A 180 9.33 -18.86 0.18
C ILE A 180 7.83 -18.48 0.18
N PHE A 181 7.41 -17.62 -0.73
CA PHE A 181 6.03 -17.22 -0.90
C PHE A 181 5.14 -18.38 -1.36
N ALA A 182 5.57 -19.13 -2.38
CA ALA A 182 4.76 -20.11 -3.07
C ALA A 182 4.12 -21.19 -2.18
N PRO A 183 4.83 -21.87 -1.26
CA PRO A 183 4.21 -22.88 -0.40
C PRO A 183 3.21 -22.27 0.58
N VAL A 184 3.46 -21.07 1.08
CA VAL A 184 2.56 -20.38 2.00
C VAL A 184 1.28 -19.93 1.28
N PHE A 185 1.42 -19.37 0.06
CA PHE A 185 0.27 -19.00 -0.75
C PHE A 185 -0.59 -20.23 -1.14
N SER A 186 0.08 -21.36 -1.45
CA SER A 186 -0.62 -22.62 -1.72
C SER A 186 -1.40 -23.12 -0.50
N ALA A 187 -0.86 -23.01 0.71
CA ALA A 187 -1.56 -23.39 1.95
C ALA A 187 -2.78 -22.51 2.23
N ILE A 188 -2.71 -21.22 1.89
CA ILE A 188 -3.86 -20.30 1.94
C ILE A 188 -4.93 -20.76 0.93
N ALA A 189 -4.53 -21.03 -0.31
CA ALA A 189 -5.43 -21.51 -1.36
C ALA A 189 -6.10 -22.85 -0.97
N ASP A 190 -5.37 -23.79 -0.40
CA ASP A 190 -5.92 -25.04 0.11
C ASP A 190 -6.95 -24.79 1.23
N SER A 191 -6.77 -23.74 2.03
CA SER A 191 -7.73 -23.33 3.05
C SER A 191 -9.01 -22.79 2.41
N VAL A 192 -8.89 -21.93 1.39
CA VAL A 192 -10.03 -21.45 0.60
C VAL A 192 -10.76 -22.62 -0.08
N LYS A 193 -10.02 -23.57 -0.65
CA LYS A 193 -10.61 -24.77 -1.28
C LYS A 193 -11.40 -25.61 -0.29
N ARG A 194 -10.92 -25.78 0.95
CA ARG A 194 -11.64 -26.52 2.01
C ARG A 194 -12.97 -25.87 2.38
N SER A 195 -13.10 -24.54 2.27
CA SER A 195 -14.37 -23.84 2.51
C SER A 195 -15.40 -24.07 1.39
N ARG A 196 -15.00 -24.65 0.25
CA ARG A 196 -15.81 -24.83 -0.96
C ARG A 196 -16.31 -23.52 -1.57
N ALA A 197 -15.73 -22.40 -1.21
CA ALA A 197 -16.05 -21.09 -1.75
C ALA A 197 -15.56 -20.94 -3.20
N GLY A 198 -16.29 -20.18 -4.01
CA GLY A 198 -15.72 -19.55 -5.19
C GLY A 198 -14.65 -18.54 -4.78
N ALA A 199 -13.69 -18.25 -5.67
CA ALA A 199 -12.69 -17.26 -5.32
C ALA A 199 -12.24 -16.40 -6.52
N VAL A 200 -11.68 -15.23 -6.19
CA VAL A 200 -10.86 -14.44 -7.10
C VAL A 200 -9.50 -14.20 -6.45
N LEU A 201 -8.45 -14.50 -7.18
CA LEU A 201 -7.06 -14.21 -6.78
C LEU A 201 -6.57 -13.01 -7.59
N LEU A 202 -5.89 -12.07 -6.91
CA LEU A 202 -5.37 -10.85 -7.52
C LEU A 202 -3.85 -10.97 -7.69
N SER A 203 -3.33 -10.49 -8.83
CA SER A 203 -1.89 -10.40 -9.05
C SER A 203 -1.23 -9.30 -8.20
N VAL A 204 0.09 -9.32 -8.11
CA VAL A 204 0.93 -8.33 -7.45
C VAL A 204 1.40 -7.31 -8.49
N PRO A 205 1.30 -6.00 -8.26
CA PRO A 205 1.85 -5.00 -9.14
C PRO A 205 3.38 -5.03 -9.15
N HIS A 206 4.01 -4.82 -10.30
CA HIS A 206 5.45 -4.58 -10.40
C HIS A 206 5.84 -3.28 -9.69
N VAL A 207 7.05 -3.22 -9.17
CA VAL A 207 7.53 -2.01 -8.47
C VAL A 207 7.58 -0.79 -9.40
N THR A 208 7.82 -1.00 -10.67
CA THR A 208 7.80 0.04 -11.70
C THR A 208 6.40 0.64 -11.95
N ARG A 209 5.34 -0.02 -11.48
CA ARG A 209 3.95 0.47 -11.54
C ARG A 209 3.56 1.35 -10.35
N LEU A 210 4.44 1.52 -9.38
CA LEU A 210 4.18 2.43 -8.26
C LEU A 210 4.40 3.88 -8.71
N ALA A 211 3.39 4.73 -8.52
CA ALA A 211 3.44 6.10 -9.00
C ALA A 211 4.48 6.97 -8.27
N SER A 212 4.86 6.55 -7.03
CA SER A 212 5.96 7.15 -6.28
C SER A 212 7.35 6.85 -6.86
N MET A 213 7.48 5.82 -7.72
CA MET A 213 8.75 5.52 -8.38
C MET A 213 9.01 6.49 -9.51
N ARG A 214 10.08 7.28 -9.39
CA ARG A 214 10.45 8.31 -10.37
C ARG A 214 11.87 8.08 -10.88
N PRO A 215 12.09 8.19 -12.19
CA PRO A 215 13.45 8.20 -12.72
C PRO A 215 14.29 9.31 -12.09
N ALA A 216 15.53 9.03 -11.73
CA ALA A 216 16.46 10.01 -11.20
C ALA A 216 16.61 11.22 -12.15
N ALA A 217 16.59 10.98 -13.45
CA ALA A 217 16.64 12.01 -14.48
C ALA A 217 15.49 13.02 -14.40
N GLU A 218 14.29 12.60 -13.98
CA GLU A 218 13.16 13.54 -13.75
C GLU A 218 13.45 14.50 -12.59
N LEU A 219 14.06 13.99 -11.50
CA LEU A 219 14.43 14.80 -10.35
C LEU A 219 15.57 15.78 -10.71
N TRP A 220 16.54 15.33 -11.52
CA TRP A 220 17.56 16.20 -12.06
C TRP A 220 16.99 17.29 -12.95
N ALA A 221 16.02 16.98 -13.80
CA ALA A 221 15.34 17.98 -14.63
C ALA A 221 14.57 19.00 -13.77
N ALA A 222 14.01 18.59 -12.65
CA ALA A 222 13.29 19.44 -11.69
C ALA A 222 14.18 20.12 -10.64
N ARG A 223 15.53 20.02 -10.73
CA ARG A 223 16.48 20.47 -9.69
C ARG A 223 16.33 21.94 -9.31
N ASP A 224 16.06 22.82 -10.28
CA ASP A 224 15.92 24.27 -10.03
C ASP A 224 14.61 24.55 -9.26
N GLU A 225 13.54 23.86 -9.59
CA GLU A 225 12.27 23.91 -8.86
C GLU A 225 12.46 23.34 -7.43
N LEU A 226 13.15 22.21 -7.29
CA LEU A 226 13.47 21.58 -6.00
C LEU A 226 14.33 22.48 -5.13
N ALA A 227 15.29 23.21 -5.71
CA ALA A 227 16.13 24.19 -4.99
C ALA A 227 15.29 25.31 -4.36
N ALA A 228 14.23 25.76 -5.02
CA ALA A 228 13.28 26.75 -4.47
C ALA A 228 12.59 26.24 -3.19
N PHE A 229 12.48 24.93 -3.00
CA PHE A 229 11.96 24.28 -1.80
C PHE A 229 13.05 23.83 -0.82
N GLY A 230 14.31 24.21 -1.05
CA GLY A 230 15.42 23.87 -0.15
C GLY A 230 15.99 22.46 -0.36
N VAL A 231 15.76 21.83 -1.51
CA VAL A 231 16.34 20.54 -1.87
C VAL A 231 17.41 20.73 -2.94
N THR A 232 18.66 20.37 -2.63
CA THR A 232 19.75 20.34 -3.59
C THR A 232 19.83 18.95 -4.20
N VAL A 233 19.59 18.85 -5.51
CA VAL A 233 19.73 17.58 -6.23
C VAL A 233 21.19 17.38 -6.60
N SER A 234 21.73 16.23 -6.22
CA SER A 234 23.13 15.87 -6.50
C SER A 234 23.37 15.62 -7.99
N PRO A 235 24.56 15.94 -8.53
CA PRO A 235 24.92 15.65 -9.91
C PRO A 235 24.86 14.16 -10.28
N ASP A 236 24.90 13.24 -9.32
CA ASP A 236 24.76 11.80 -9.54
C ASP A 236 23.36 11.40 -10.07
N CYS A 237 22.37 12.30 -9.97
CA CYS A 237 21.06 12.13 -10.58
C CYS A 237 21.08 12.40 -12.10
N ASN A 238 22.08 13.11 -12.61
CA ASN A 238 22.17 13.47 -14.02
C ASN A 238 22.50 12.25 -14.87
N GLY A 239 21.54 11.83 -15.71
CA GLY A 239 21.71 10.66 -16.56
C GLY A 239 21.65 9.31 -15.82
N SER A 240 21.37 9.29 -14.54
CA SER A 240 21.19 8.06 -13.78
C SER A 240 19.95 7.30 -14.23
N ALA A 241 20.08 5.98 -14.40
CA ALA A 241 18.99 5.07 -14.69
C ALA A 241 18.25 4.57 -13.44
N ASN A 242 18.65 5.02 -12.25
CA ASN A 242 18.06 4.61 -10.99
C ASN A 242 16.63 5.16 -10.86
N LEU A 243 15.78 4.43 -10.14
CA LEU A 243 14.50 4.90 -9.69
C LEU A 243 14.61 5.43 -8.27
N ILE A 244 13.98 6.56 -8.03
CA ILE A 244 13.92 7.20 -6.71
C ILE A 244 12.50 7.13 -6.20
N VAL A 245 12.35 6.75 -4.95
CA VAL A 245 11.04 6.71 -4.31
C VAL A 245 10.64 8.14 -3.91
N ALA A 246 9.83 8.80 -4.71
CA ALA A 246 9.40 10.19 -4.50
C ALA A 246 8.05 10.27 -3.75
N GLY A 247 7.76 9.31 -2.89
CA GLY A 247 6.48 9.21 -2.21
C GLY A 247 6.48 9.72 -0.78
N ALA A 248 5.39 9.40 -0.09
CA ALA A 248 5.11 9.83 1.27
C ALA A 248 6.13 9.35 2.34
N VAL A 249 6.99 8.42 2.00
CA VAL A 249 7.91 7.74 2.94
C VAL A 249 9.37 8.22 2.76
N VAL A 250 9.62 9.30 2.02
CA VAL A 250 10.94 9.62 1.45
C VAL A 250 11.53 10.93 1.99
N PRO A 251 12.87 11.07 2.03
CA PRO A 251 13.54 12.31 2.40
C PRO A 251 13.08 13.53 1.60
N LEU A 252 12.76 13.35 0.32
CA LEU A 252 12.25 14.41 -0.55
C LEU A 252 10.94 15.00 -0.02
N ARG A 253 9.99 14.16 0.37
CA ARG A 253 8.75 14.62 0.99
C ARG A 253 9.01 15.35 2.31
N ALA A 254 9.91 14.83 3.14
CA ALA A 254 10.30 15.47 4.39
C ALA A 254 10.86 16.87 4.14
N ALA A 255 11.74 17.02 3.17
CA ALA A 255 12.30 18.30 2.79
C ALA A 255 11.25 19.28 2.25
N LEU A 256 10.36 18.81 1.35
CA LEU A 256 9.28 19.61 0.79
C LEU A 256 8.28 20.05 1.88
N ALA A 257 7.96 19.16 2.80
CA ALA A 257 7.05 19.45 3.90
C ALA A 257 7.62 20.47 4.87
N LEU A 258 8.89 20.35 5.25
CA LEU A 258 9.59 21.34 6.08
C LEU A 258 9.64 22.71 5.39
N ALA A 259 9.86 22.72 4.07
CA ALA A 259 9.85 23.95 3.28
C ALA A 259 8.51 24.68 3.29
N SER A 260 7.39 23.95 3.35
CA SER A 260 6.04 24.54 3.38
C SER A 260 5.62 25.08 4.75
N ILE A 261 6.18 24.54 5.85
CA ILE A 261 5.80 24.90 7.22
C ILE A 261 6.58 26.09 7.76
N THR A 262 7.83 26.24 7.32
CA THR A 262 8.74 27.27 7.85
C THR A 262 9.23 28.25 6.77
N PRO A 263 8.34 29.05 6.15
CA PRO A 263 8.76 29.95 5.07
C PRO A 263 9.73 31.06 5.51
N ARG A 264 9.95 31.24 6.82
CA ARG A 264 10.74 32.32 7.40
C ARG A 264 12.04 31.88 8.06
N MET A 265 12.34 30.58 8.16
CA MET A 265 13.62 30.11 8.71
C MET A 265 14.63 29.89 7.58
N PRO A 266 15.96 30.21 7.80
CA PRO A 266 16.99 29.84 6.86
C PRO A 266 16.99 28.30 6.73
N ARG A 267 16.62 27.81 5.57
CA ARG A 267 16.45 26.39 5.28
C ARG A 267 17.82 25.73 5.22
N LYS A 268 18.03 24.69 6.04
CA LYS A 268 19.14 23.79 5.82
C LYS A 268 18.82 23.04 4.53
N SER A 269 19.61 23.28 3.48
CA SER A 269 19.46 22.55 2.22
C SER A 269 19.56 21.04 2.50
N GLN A 270 18.59 20.28 1.99
CA GLN A 270 18.61 18.83 2.02
C GLN A 270 19.22 18.32 0.72
N LEU A 271 20.26 17.49 0.83
CA LEU A 271 20.85 16.85 -0.33
C LEU A 271 20.03 15.63 -0.75
N LEU A 272 19.57 15.61 -1.99
CA LEU A 272 18.99 14.45 -2.63
C LEU A 272 20.04 13.81 -3.54
N SER A 273 20.55 12.66 -3.16
CA SER A 273 21.43 11.81 -3.97
C SER A 273 20.59 10.71 -4.66
N CYS A 274 21.00 10.36 -5.87
CA CYS A 274 20.46 9.24 -6.62
C CYS A 274 21.45 8.05 -6.68
N ALA A 275 22.53 8.12 -5.92
CA ALA A 275 23.48 7.03 -5.78
C ALA A 275 22.92 5.97 -4.82
N ASP A 276 23.01 4.72 -5.23
CA ASP A 276 22.73 3.57 -4.39
C ASP A 276 23.82 3.41 -3.32
N ILE A 277 23.38 3.15 -2.09
CA ILE A 277 24.26 2.80 -0.95
C ILE A 277 23.94 1.38 -0.54
N PRO A 278 24.72 0.38 -0.97
CA PRO A 278 24.40 -1.02 -0.76
C PRO A 278 24.04 -1.37 0.69
N GLY A 279 22.86 -1.95 0.90
CA GLY A 279 22.36 -2.36 2.20
C GLY A 279 21.75 -1.24 3.06
N ALA A 280 21.79 0.01 2.60
CA ALA A 280 21.12 1.13 3.26
C ALA A 280 19.64 1.24 2.86
N SER A 281 18.90 2.01 3.63
CA SER A 281 17.56 2.50 3.26
C SER A 281 17.73 3.90 2.67
N ASP A 282 18.18 3.97 1.42
CA ASP A 282 18.52 5.19 0.71
C ASP A 282 17.43 5.66 -0.27
N TYR A 283 16.36 4.84 -0.40
CA TYR A 283 15.22 5.10 -1.27
C TYR A 283 15.57 5.09 -2.78
N VAL A 284 16.67 4.43 -3.12
CA VAL A 284 17.17 4.29 -4.48
C VAL A 284 17.05 2.83 -4.91
N LEU A 285 16.56 2.59 -6.12
CA LEU A 285 16.55 1.29 -6.77
C LEU A 285 17.37 1.38 -8.04
N THR A 286 18.44 0.60 -8.12
CA THR A 286 19.20 0.46 -9.36
C THR A 286 18.40 -0.35 -10.40
N PRO A 287 18.73 -0.31 -11.69
CA PRO A 287 18.12 -1.18 -12.69
C PRO A 287 18.19 -2.68 -12.32
N SER A 288 19.26 -3.12 -11.65
CA SER A 288 19.37 -4.49 -11.15
C SER A 288 18.41 -4.82 -10.02
N ASP A 289 18.18 -3.86 -9.11
CA ASP A 289 17.23 -4.03 -8.01
C ASP A 289 15.79 -4.11 -8.54
N VAL A 290 15.47 -3.23 -9.49
CA VAL A 290 14.19 -3.27 -10.20
C VAL A 290 13.99 -4.60 -10.90
N ALA A 291 14.98 -5.07 -11.66
CA ALA A 291 14.91 -6.35 -12.36
C ALA A 291 14.74 -7.53 -11.40
N LEU A 292 15.40 -7.50 -10.23
CA LEU A 292 15.24 -8.51 -9.19
C LEU A 292 13.81 -8.51 -8.62
N LEU A 293 13.30 -7.36 -8.21
CA LEU A 293 11.98 -7.26 -7.59
C LEU A 293 10.85 -7.56 -8.59
N ASP A 294 10.97 -7.05 -9.82
CA ASP A 294 9.99 -7.33 -10.88
C ASP A 294 10.04 -8.82 -11.30
N GLY A 295 11.23 -9.43 -11.36
CA GLY A 295 11.36 -10.86 -11.61
C GLY A 295 10.75 -11.75 -10.51
N ILE A 296 10.83 -11.33 -9.24
CA ILE A 296 10.13 -12.00 -8.13
C ILE A 296 8.61 -11.81 -8.29
N THR A 297 8.17 -10.60 -8.65
CA THR A 297 6.74 -10.30 -8.89
C THR A 297 6.17 -11.20 -9.99
N GLU A 298 6.88 -11.38 -11.10
CA GLU A 298 6.48 -12.27 -12.18
C GLU A 298 6.32 -13.73 -11.72
N GLN A 299 7.29 -14.23 -10.93
CA GLN A 299 7.22 -15.59 -10.37
C GLN A 299 6.03 -15.75 -9.41
N MET A 300 5.78 -14.76 -8.54
CA MET A 300 4.61 -14.76 -7.66
C MET A 300 3.31 -14.74 -8.47
N ASN A 301 3.22 -13.88 -9.48
CA ASN A 301 2.04 -13.76 -10.34
C ASN A 301 1.77 -15.04 -11.16
N ALA A 302 2.82 -15.69 -11.63
CA ALA A 302 2.70 -17.01 -12.28
C ALA A 302 2.13 -18.06 -11.31
N GLN A 303 2.61 -18.10 -10.06
CA GLN A 303 2.10 -18.98 -9.03
C GLN A 303 0.64 -18.68 -8.68
N ILE A 304 0.27 -17.41 -8.50
CA ILE A 304 -1.12 -16.99 -8.18
C ILE A 304 -2.04 -17.41 -9.32
N ARG A 305 -1.66 -17.17 -10.57
CA ARG A 305 -2.42 -17.55 -11.76
C ARG A 305 -2.59 -19.07 -11.86
N GLN A 306 -1.51 -19.82 -11.68
CA GLN A 306 -1.54 -21.28 -11.70
C GLN A 306 -2.48 -21.86 -10.62
N VAL A 307 -2.46 -21.28 -9.42
CA VAL A 307 -3.36 -21.68 -8.32
C VAL A 307 -4.83 -21.37 -8.68
N ALA A 308 -5.11 -20.21 -9.27
CA ALA A 308 -6.46 -19.86 -9.73
C ALA A 308 -6.95 -20.84 -10.80
N GLU A 309 -6.16 -21.13 -11.81
CA GLU A 309 -6.48 -22.05 -12.91
C GLU A 309 -6.74 -23.47 -12.39
N LYS A 310 -5.82 -23.99 -11.55
CA LYS A 310 -5.92 -25.34 -10.95
C LYS A 310 -7.20 -25.55 -10.14
N ASN A 311 -7.67 -24.50 -9.46
CA ASN A 311 -8.85 -24.57 -8.61
C ASN A 311 -10.14 -24.09 -9.32
N GLY A 312 -10.06 -23.67 -10.58
CA GLY A 312 -11.19 -23.16 -11.33
C GLY A 312 -11.69 -21.79 -10.82
N TRP A 313 -10.82 -20.99 -10.24
CA TRP A 313 -11.12 -19.66 -9.69
C TRP A 313 -10.85 -18.53 -10.68
N ALA A 314 -11.42 -17.36 -10.40
CA ALA A 314 -11.14 -16.16 -11.16
C ALA A 314 -9.72 -15.63 -10.83
N PHE A 315 -9.11 -15.00 -11.82
CA PHE A 315 -7.84 -14.27 -11.67
C PHE A 315 -8.04 -12.84 -12.17
N ALA A 316 -7.75 -11.86 -11.31
CA ALA A 316 -7.79 -10.44 -11.65
C ALA A 316 -6.36 -9.90 -11.75
N ASP A 317 -6.03 -9.32 -12.89
CA ASP A 317 -4.68 -8.79 -13.16
C ASP A 317 -4.54 -7.37 -12.61
N LEU A 318 -4.09 -7.29 -11.36
CA LEU A 318 -3.87 -6.02 -10.68
C LEU A 318 -2.65 -5.27 -11.24
N ASP A 319 -1.64 -5.97 -11.75
CA ASP A 319 -0.50 -5.32 -12.39
C ASP A 319 -0.92 -4.51 -13.63
N ALA A 320 -1.82 -5.07 -14.46
CA ALA A 320 -2.38 -4.34 -15.60
C ALA A 320 -3.18 -3.11 -15.16
N VAL A 321 -3.91 -3.19 -14.03
CA VAL A 321 -4.63 -2.04 -13.47
C VAL A 321 -3.66 -0.94 -13.06
N TYR A 322 -2.60 -1.28 -12.32
CA TYR A 322 -1.57 -0.32 -11.91
C TYR A 322 -0.76 0.24 -13.07
N ALA A 323 -0.51 -0.55 -14.11
CA ALA A 323 0.06 -0.05 -15.36
C ALA A 323 -0.79 1.09 -15.95
N GLY A 324 -2.12 0.93 -15.91
CA GLY A 324 -3.06 1.98 -16.32
C GLY A 324 -2.98 3.25 -15.43
N PHE A 325 -2.66 3.11 -14.15
CA PHE A 325 -2.55 4.25 -13.24
C PHE A 325 -1.34 5.14 -13.54
N VAL A 326 -0.25 4.57 -14.04
CA VAL A 326 0.99 5.30 -14.37
C VAL A 326 1.12 5.61 -15.87
N ALA A 327 0.21 5.10 -16.71
CA ALA A 327 0.23 5.38 -18.13
C ALA A 327 -0.02 6.88 -18.39
N GLY A 328 0.85 7.49 -19.20
CA GLY A 328 0.74 8.92 -19.52
C GLY A 328 1.03 9.86 -18.34
N ARG A 329 1.66 9.37 -17.30
CA ARG A 329 2.08 10.16 -16.13
C ARG A 329 2.97 11.34 -16.58
N ALA A 330 2.63 12.54 -16.10
CA ALA A 330 3.46 13.72 -16.34
C ALA A 330 4.84 13.60 -15.66
N PRO A 331 5.88 14.26 -16.18
CA PRO A 331 7.16 14.38 -15.50
C PRO A 331 7.00 14.93 -14.08
N TYR A 332 7.93 14.57 -13.21
CA TYR A 332 7.91 15.01 -11.82
C TYR A 332 7.99 16.55 -11.70
N ARG A 333 7.13 17.09 -10.85
CA ARG A 333 7.12 18.52 -10.47
C ARG A 333 6.94 18.67 -8.96
N ALA A 334 7.86 19.39 -8.34
CA ALA A 334 7.85 19.60 -6.89
C ALA A 334 6.64 20.44 -6.43
N SER A 335 6.23 21.43 -7.21
CA SER A 335 5.07 22.27 -6.94
C SER A 335 3.76 21.47 -6.92
N GLU A 336 3.62 20.47 -7.77
CA GLU A 336 2.45 19.59 -7.79
C GLU A 336 2.36 18.72 -6.53
N GLN A 337 3.49 18.21 -6.05
CA GLN A 337 3.57 17.46 -4.80
C GLN A 337 3.06 18.27 -3.59
N LEU A 338 3.27 19.60 -3.59
CA LEU A 338 2.89 20.46 -2.47
C LEU A 338 1.47 21.02 -2.60
N ASN A 339 1.02 21.28 -3.81
CA ASN A 339 -0.21 22.06 -4.06
C ASN A 339 -1.35 21.21 -4.59
N CYS A 340 -1.08 19.98 -5.00
CA CYS A 340 -2.04 19.11 -5.64
C CYS A 340 -2.68 18.10 -4.70
N VAL A 341 -3.97 17.87 -4.87
CA VAL A 341 -4.70 16.83 -4.12
C VAL A 341 -4.32 15.43 -4.60
N TYR A 342 -3.85 15.30 -5.85
CA TYR A 342 -3.46 14.03 -6.46
C TYR A 342 -2.07 14.12 -7.12
N PRO A 343 -0.99 14.29 -6.34
CA PRO A 343 0.35 14.53 -6.89
C PRO A 343 0.92 13.34 -7.68
N TYR A 344 0.28 12.19 -7.59
CA TYR A 344 0.65 10.95 -8.28
C TYR A 344 -0.37 10.51 -9.33
N GLY A 345 -1.22 11.43 -9.76
CA GLY A 345 -2.29 11.17 -10.74
C GLY A 345 -3.62 10.81 -10.08
N ARG A 346 -4.66 10.77 -10.91
CA ARG A 346 -6.06 10.70 -10.49
C ARG A 346 -6.47 9.42 -9.73
N PHE A 347 -5.69 8.35 -9.84
CA PHE A 347 -6.00 7.05 -9.26
C PHE A 347 -5.25 6.73 -7.97
N MET A 348 -4.21 7.52 -7.66
CA MET A 348 -3.32 7.26 -6.55
C MET A 348 -3.59 8.20 -5.39
N SER A 349 -3.35 7.72 -4.18
CA SER A 349 -3.42 8.54 -2.98
C SER A 349 -2.11 9.31 -2.75
N LEU A 350 -2.05 10.12 -1.68
CA LEU A 350 -0.94 11.03 -1.40
C LEU A 350 0.39 10.34 -1.09
N ASP A 351 0.42 9.03 -0.94
CA ASP A 351 1.66 8.26 -0.77
C ASP A 351 2.27 7.76 -2.09
N GLY A 352 1.52 7.83 -3.19
CA GLY A 352 1.97 7.35 -4.50
C GLY A 352 2.13 5.84 -4.61
N VAL A 353 1.64 5.09 -3.62
CA VAL A 353 1.71 3.62 -3.52
C VAL A 353 0.32 3.00 -3.52
N HIS A 354 -0.57 3.53 -2.67
CA HIS A 354 -1.91 3.00 -2.52
C HIS A 354 -2.91 3.76 -3.39
N PRO A 355 -3.89 3.07 -3.98
CA PRO A 355 -4.95 3.71 -4.75
C PRO A 355 -5.80 4.64 -3.88
N ASN A 356 -6.34 5.69 -4.46
CA ASN A 356 -7.44 6.46 -3.89
C ASN A 356 -8.79 5.82 -4.23
N VAL A 357 -9.90 6.50 -3.94
CA VAL A 357 -11.26 6.00 -4.22
C VAL A 357 -11.47 5.60 -5.69
N LEU A 358 -10.94 6.37 -6.64
CA LEU A 358 -11.05 6.06 -8.07
C LEU A 358 -10.17 4.87 -8.47
N GLY A 359 -8.98 4.77 -7.88
CA GLY A 359 -8.12 3.62 -8.07
C GLY A 359 -8.74 2.34 -7.51
N HIS A 360 -9.33 2.40 -6.33
CA HIS A 360 -10.11 1.27 -5.78
C HIS A 360 -11.32 0.90 -6.65
N GLN A 361 -11.97 1.88 -7.26
CA GLN A 361 -13.06 1.64 -8.20
C GLN A 361 -12.58 0.91 -9.47
N ALA A 362 -11.43 1.31 -10.02
CA ALA A 362 -10.84 0.62 -11.16
C ALA A 362 -10.46 -0.84 -10.81
N ILE A 363 -9.93 -1.08 -9.60
CA ILE A 363 -9.66 -2.44 -9.11
C ILE A 363 -10.98 -3.23 -8.97
N ALA A 364 -12.02 -2.64 -8.37
CA ALA A 364 -13.33 -3.29 -8.25
C ALA A 364 -13.89 -3.72 -9.61
N ASN A 365 -13.77 -2.85 -10.62
CA ASN A 365 -14.21 -3.16 -11.98
C ASN A 365 -13.38 -4.28 -12.62
N ALA A 366 -12.07 -4.29 -12.45
CA ALA A 366 -11.23 -5.37 -12.94
C ALA A 366 -11.58 -6.72 -12.28
N VAL A 367 -11.84 -6.72 -10.98
CA VAL A 367 -12.30 -7.89 -10.24
C VAL A 367 -13.69 -8.34 -10.73
N ALA A 368 -14.64 -7.41 -10.91
CA ALA A 368 -15.97 -7.70 -11.44
C ALA A 368 -15.89 -8.40 -12.81
N LEU A 369 -15.08 -7.86 -13.71
CA LEU A 369 -14.87 -8.45 -15.05
C LEU A 369 -14.29 -9.86 -14.98
N ALA A 370 -13.28 -10.07 -14.12
CA ALA A 370 -12.67 -11.39 -13.94
C ALA A 370 -13.66 -12.41 -13.36
N VAL A 371 -14.46 -12.02 -12.38
CA VAL A 371 -15.49 -12.85 -11.75
C VAL A 371 -16.61 -13.16 -12.76
N ASN A 372 -17.09 -12.16 -13.48
CA ASN A 372 -18.13 -12.36 -14.51
C ASN A 372 -17.66 -13.33 -15.59
N ALA A 373 -16.43 -13.15 -16.09
CA ALA A 373 -15.88 -14.04 -17.11
C ALA A 373 -15.73 -15.48 -16.61
N LYS A 374 -15.36 -15.67 -15.34
CA LYS A 374 -15.11 -16.99 -14.76
C LYS A 374 -16.38 -17.74 -14.37
N TYR A 375 -17.32 -17.03 -13.77
CA TYR A 375 -18.50 -17.66 -13.14
C TYR A 375 -19.81 -17.40 -13.90
N GLY A 376 -19.78 -16.65 -15.00
CA GLY A 376 -20.98 -16.27 -15.74
C GLY A 376 -21.90 -15.33 -14.95
N SER A 377 -21.36 -14.61 -13.97
CA SER A 377 -22.12 -13.63 -13.19
C SER A 377 -22.32 -12.33 -13.96
N SER A 378 -23.14 -11.43 -13.42
CA SER A 378 -23.47 -10.13 -14.02
C SER A 378 -23.21 -8.98 -13.06
N ILE A 379 -22.05 -8.99 -12.40
CA ILE A 379 -21.65 -7.87 -11.52
C ILE A 379 -21.52 -6.61 -12.38
N PRO A 380 -22.25 -5.53 -12.06
CA PRO A 380 -22.23 -4.32 -12.86
C PRO A 380 -20.87 -3.60 -12.75
N VAL A 381 -20.46 -2.97 -13.84
CA VAL A 381 -19.33 -2.05 -13.82
C VAL A 381 -19.75 -0.78 -13.05
N ILE A 382 -18.93 -0.38 -12.10
CA ILE A 382 -19.13 0.83 -11.32
C ILE A 382 -18.75 2.02 -12.19
N PRO A 383 -19.66 2.92 -12.54
CA PRO A 383 -19.32 4.12 -13.33
C PRO A 383 -18.36 5.01 -12.54
N PRO A 384 -17.40 5.68 -13.19
CA PRO A 384 -16.54 6.63 -12.49
C PRO A 384 -17.38 7.72 -11.84
N SER A 385 -17.48 7.66 -10.51
CA SER A 385 -18.20 8.65 -9.72
C SER A 385 -17.27 9.77 -9.31
N GLY A 386 -17.52 10.93 -9.87
CA GLY A 386 -16.85 12.17 -9.51
C GLY A 386 -15.65 12.49 -10.40
N THR A 387 -15.63 13.72 -10.87
CA THR A 387 -14.42 14.35 -11.39
C THR A 387 -13.52 14.62 -10.20
N PRO A 388 -12.25 14.20 -10.19
CA PRO A 388 -11.31 14.67 -9.19
C PRO A 388 -11.35 16.19 -9.17
N ALA A 389 -11.53 16.81 -8.03
CA ALA A 389 -11.77 18.25 -7.89
C ALA A 389 -10.60 19.13 -8.37
N SER A 390 -9.43 18.60 -8.57
CA SER A 390 -8.34 19.16 -9.36
C SER A 390 -7.40 18.03 -9.76
N ILE A 391 -7.26 17.79 -11.01
CA ILE A 391 -6.13 17.03 -11.53
C ILE A 391 -4.99 18.02 -11.60
N CYS A 392 -3.83 17.70 -11.02
CA CYS A 392 -2.61 18.40 -11.37
C CYS A 392 -2.38 18.19 -12.86
N SER A 393 -2.38 19.25 -13.59
CA SER A 393 -2.15 19.27 -15.04
C SER A 393 -0.66 19.41 -15.32
#